data_a021b967d085946b5d86061f9887860d
#
_entry.id   a021b967d085946b5d86061f9887860d
#
_cell.length_a   1.000
_cell.length_b   1.000
_cell.length_c   1.000
_cell.angle_alpha   90.00
_cell.angle_beta   90.00
_cell.angle_gamma   90.00
#
_symmetry.space_group_name_H-M   'P 1'
#
loop_
_entity.id
_entity.type
_entity.pdbx_description
1 polymer ?
#
loop_
_entity_poly.entity_id
_entity_poly.type
_entity_poly.pdbx_seq_one_letter_code
_entity_poly.pdbx_strand_id
1 'polypeptide(L)'
;MTDAPFEFLALGAIIQSFQVKGINIVQGFPTKELYEQHNSPFFGETIGRIANRVKNAKIDSLNGGKSYTLAANNGVNHLHGGNKGWGKREWNGPKPVGVRSIPGVDGLEGGESVQFSLLSEDGDEGYPGSVETIITYTAGVQKQNGKEVNVLGIDYETKLVGGADETAVNLTNHSYFNLTGGPTIEGTEITLATDKYLPVDDGGIPTGGPTAFGKGITGGKAFTLGAEEPDIDDCFVVNEAAGAVPLDTRDSPLTTLVQAYHPESKVHLEVASTEPAFQFYTGKYIDVPAVGGLPARGKRSGFCVEPSRYVNAINVDEWRSQSVLKRGDVYGARIVYRGWSE
;
A
#
# COMPACT_ATOMS: atom_id res chain seq x y z
N MET A 1 11.44 1.27 -25.28
CA MET A 1 11.18 1.85 -23.94
C MET A 1 10.04 2.80 -24.15
N THR A 2 8.92 2.58 -23.46
CA THR A 2 7.78 3.48 -23.49
C THR A 2 8.16 4.72 -22.70
N ASP A 3 7.88 5.92 -23.23
CA ASP A 3 8.13 7.20 -22.52
C ASP A 3 7.11 7.45 -21.39
N ALA A 4 6.27 6.44 -21.08
CA ALA A 4 5.26 6.54 -20.04
C ALA A 4 5.91 6.44 -18.64
N PRO A 5 5.61 7.36 -17.71
CA PRO A 5 6.19 7.34 -16.37
C PRO A 5 5.70 6.15 -15.53
N PHE A 6 4.60 5.52 -15.90
CA PHE A 6 3.99 4.41 -15.17
C PHE A 6 3.71 3.22 -16.07
N GLU A 7 4.00 2.02 -15.57
CA GLU A 7 3.62 0.75 -16.19
C GLU A 7 2.95 -0.16 -15.15
N PHE A 8 1.96 -0.93 -15.62
CA PHE A 8 1.16 -1.80 -14.76
C PHE A 8 1.07 -3.22 -15.33
N LEU A 9 0.95 -4.20 -14.44
CA LEU A 9 0.68 -5.59 -14.80
C LEU A 9 -0.69 -6.04 -14.29
N ALA A 10 -1.34 -6.92 -15.03
CA ALA A 10 -2.59 -7.55 -14.59
C ALA A 10 -2.38 -8.51 -13.39
N LEU A 11 -1.23 -9.15 -13.29
CA LEU A 11 -0.85 -9.88 -12.08
C LEU A 11 -0.78 -8.91 -10.91
N GLY A 12 -1.61 -9.13 -9.89
CA GLY A 12 -1.63 -8.33 -8.66
C GLY A 12 -2.00 -6.86 -8.85
N ALA A 13 -2.47 -6.44 -10.04
CA ALA A 13 -2.57 -5.04 -10.45
C ALA A 13 -1.29 -4.26 -10.09
N ILE A 14 -0.13 -4.87 -10.36
CA ILE A 14 1.19 -4.41 -9.94
C ILE A 14 1.54 -3.08 -10.59
N ILE A 15 2.10 -2.15 -9.82
CA ILE A 15 2.85 -1.00 -10.33
C ILE A 15 4.27 -1.49 -10.65
N GLN A 16 4.56 -1.71 -11.94
CA GLN A 16 5.83 -2.24 -12.42
C GLN A 16 6.88 -1.14 -12.60
N SER A 17 6.45 0.06 -12.98
CA SER A 17 7.33 1.19 -13.23
C SER A 17 6.74 2.48 -12.71
N PHE A 18 7.60 3.30 -12.10
CA PHE A 18 7.39 4.70 -11.79
C PHE A 18 8.68 5.46 -12.10
N GLN A 19 8.72 6.10 -13.26
CA GLN A 19 9.91 6.78 -13.75
C GLN A 19 9.98 8.23 -13.26
N VAL A 20 11.13 8.59 -12.69
CA VAL A 20 11.48 9.98 -12.36
C VAL A 20 12.89 10.24 -12.85
N LYS A 21 13.08 11.17 -13.76
CA LYS A 21 14.40 11.52 -14.32
C LYS A 21 15.18 10.30 -14.87
N GLY A 22 14.47 9.34 -15.50
CA GLY A 22 15.09 8.13 -16.04
C GLY A 22 15.46 7.07 -15.01
N ILE A 23 15.11 7.27 -13.74
CA ILE A 23 15.24 6.27 -12.66
C ILE A 23 13.86 5.65 -12.45
N ASN A 24 13.73 4.33 -12.52
CA ASN A 24 12.57 3.63 -12.02
C ASN A 24 12.68 3.60 -10.49
N ILE A 25 11.87 4.41 -9.80
CA ILE A 25 11.92 4.55 -8.35
C ILE A 25 11.19 3.45 -7.58
N VAL A 26 10.58 2.46 -8.28
CA VAL A 26 9.96 1.30 -7.66
C VAL A 26 10.75 0.03 -7.98
N GLN A 27 10.84 -0.87 -7.00
CA GLN A 27 11.40 -2.20 -7.19
C GLN A 27 10.43 -3.10 -7.95
N GLY A 28 10.95 -3.94 -8.84
CA GLY A 28 10.13 -4.85 -9.62
C GLY A 28 10.97 -5.79 -10.49
N PHE A 29 10.30 -6.40 -11.46
CA PHE A 29 10.91 -7.31 -12.43
C PHE A 29 10.49 -6.92 -13.86
N PRO A 30 11.29 -7.25 -14.89
CA PRO A 30 10.98 -6.89 -16.26
C PRO A 30 9.84 -7.72 -16.87
N THR A 31 9.52 -8.89 -16.33
CA THR A 31 8.47 -9.77 -16.89
C THR A 31 7.57 -10.35 -15.81
N LYS A 32 6.33 -10.71 -16.18
CA LYS A 32 5.34 -11.34 -15.31
C LYS A 32 5.86 -12.64 -14.68
N GLU A 33 6.54 -13.49 -15.45
CA GLU A 33 7.05 -14.77 -15.00
C GLU A 33 8.05 -14.60 -13.85
N LEU A 34 8.86 -13.54 -13.90
CA LEU A 34 9.80 -13.23 -12.81
C LEU A 34 9.09 -12.75 -11.55
N TYR A 35 7.98 -12.02 -11.68
CA TYR A 35 7.12 -11.73 -10.52
C TYR A 35 6.52 -13.00 -9.93
N GLU A 36 6.00 -13.92 -10.75
CA GLU A 36 5.43 -15.19 -10.27
C GLU A 36 6.47 -16.04 -9.53
N GLN A 37 7.75 -16.00 -9.94
CA GLN A 37 8.81 -16.84 -9.39
C GLN A 37 9.55 -16.19 -8.20
N HIS A 38 9.70 -14.86 -8.18
CA HIS A 38 10.65 -14.19 -7.29
C HIS A 38 10.03 -13.07 -6.44
N ASN A 39 8.75 -12.75 -6.61
CA ASN A 39 8.13 -11.64 -5.87
C ASN A 39 7.61 -12.04 -4.49
N SER A 40 8.42 -12.74 -3.70
CA SER A 40 8.13 -12.97 -2.28
C SER A 40 8.04 -11.67 -1.46
N PRO A 41 8.76 -10.56 -1.79
CA PRO A 41 8.63 -9.30 -1.07
C PRO A 41 7.37 -8.50 -1.40
N PHE A 42 6.53 -8.91 -2.35
CA PHE A 42 5.32 -8.20 -2.79
C PHE A 42 5.55 -6.91 -3.57
N PHE A 43 6.65 -6.78 -4.31
CA PHE A 43 6.97 -5.57 -5.08
C PHE A 43 5.81 -5.10 -5.95
N GLY A 44 5.28 -3.89 -5.66
CA GLY A 44 4.25 -3.21 -6.42
C GLY A 44 2.84 -3.79 -6.32
N GLU A 45 2.63 -4.87 -5.56
CA GLU A 45 1.35 -5.60 -5.50
C GLU A 45 0.24 -4.81 -4.81
N THR A 46 -0.98 -5.00 -5.28
CA THR A 46 -2.18 -4.69 -4.50
C THR A 46 -2.42 -5.77 -3.47
N ILE A 47 -2.41 -5.39 -2.22
CA ILE A 47 -2.63 -6.28 -1.09
C ILE A 47 -4.10 -6.30 -0.71
N GLY A 48 -4.66 -7.49 -0.59
CA GLY A 48 -6.02 -7.78 -0.17
C GLY A 48 -6.21 -9.31 0.01
N ARG A 49 -7.30 -9.75 0.73
CA ARG A 49 -8.47 -8.99 1.16
C ARG A 49 -8.17 -8.06 2.35
N ILE A 50 -7.25 -8.45 3.26
CA ILE A 50 -6.77 -7.62 4.36
C ILE A 50 -5.26 -7.45 4.25
N ALA A 51 -4.82 -6.21 4.18
CA ALA A 51 -3.42 -5.80 4.25
C ALA A 51 -2.88 -5.97 5.66
N ASN A 52 -1.56 -6.22 5.76
CA ASN A 52 -0.86 -6.50 7.00
C ASN A 52 -1.46 -7.72 7.72
N ARG A 53 -1.54 -7.74 9.05
CA ARG A 53 -1.80 -8.94 9.84
C ARG A 53 -3.21 -9.00 10.42
N VAL A 54 -3.72 -10.24 10.54
CA VAL A 54 -4.88 -10.58 11.38
C VAL A 54 -4.44 -11.60 12.42
N LYS A 55 -4.67 -11.27 13.69
CA LYS A 55 -4.27 -12.06 14.87
C LYS A 55 -4.81 -13.48 14.81
N ASN A 56 -3.93 -14.45 15.11
CA ASN A 56 -4.25 -15.88 15.18
C ASN A 56 -4.92 -16.43 13.91
N ALA A 57 -4.70 -15.79 12.75
CA ALA A 57 -5.36 -16.14 11.50
C ALA A 57 -6.88 -16.34 11.66
N LYS A 58 -7.53 -15.43 12.40
CA LYS A 58 -8.95 -15.57 12.75
C LYS A 58 -9.65 -14.22 12.78
N ILE A 59 -10.80 -14.14 12.15
CA ILE A 59 -11.78 -13.07 12.38
C ILE A 59 -12.70 -13.54 13.51
N ASP A 60 -12.71 -12.81 14.61
CA ASP A 60 -13.39 -13.27 15.83
C ASP A 60 -14.91 -13.21 15.71
N SER A 61 -15.47 -12.21 15.03
CA SER A 61 -16.91 -12.03 14.96
C SER A 61 -17.34 -11.25 13.72
N LEU A 62 -18.16 -11.89 12.86
CA LEU A 62 -18.93 -11.28 11.78
C LEU A 62 -20.24 -12.05 11.61
N ASN A 63 -21.18 -11.54 10.78
CA ASN A 63 -22.41 -12.25 10.40
C ASN A 63 -23.17 -12.82 11.61
N GLY A 64 -23.45 -11.96 12.59
CA GLY A 64 -24.19 -12.35 13.79
C GLY A 64 -23.35 -13.13 14.81
N GLY A 65 -22.06 -12.85 14.92
CA GLY A 65 -21.17 -13.42 15.94
C GLY A 65 -20.40 -14.66 15.48
N LYS A 66 -20.45 -15.01 14.21
CA LYS A 66 -19.67 -16.13 13.66
C LYS A 66 -18.18 -15.75 13.58
N SER A 67 -17.32 -16.72 13.89
CA SER A 67 -15.88 -16.59 13.68
C SER A 67 -15.46 -17.27 12.37
N TYR A 68 -14.38 -16.77 11.76
CA TYR A 68 -13.85 -17.29 10.51
C TYR A 68 -12.35 -17.54 10.64
N THR A 69 -11.91 -18.74 10.24
CA THR A 69 -10.50 -19.10 10.21
C THR A 69 -9.92 -18.72 8.86
N LEU A 70 -8.84 -17.95 8.89
CA LEU A 70 -8.09 -17.54 7.72
C LEU A 70 -6.84 -18.43 7.53
N ALA A 71 -6.15 -18.29 6.40
CA ALA A 71 -4.88 -18.96 6.19
C ALA A 71 -3.80 -18.43 7.17
N ALA A 72 -3.17 -19.29 7.95
CA ALA A 72 -2.04 -18.95 8.83
C ALA A 72 -0.75 -19.04 8.02
N ASN A 73 -0.38 -17.95 7.34
CA ASN A 73 0.77 -17.87 6.45
C ASN A 73 1.95 -17.04 7.00
N ASN A 74 1.82 -16.54 8.24
CA ASN A 74 2.88 -15.81 8.94
C ASN A 74 2.92 -16.24 10.42
N GLY A 75 3.57 -17.38 10.69
CA GLY A 75 3.50 -18.03 11.98
C GLY A 75 2.06 -18.43 12.31
N VAL A 76 1.55 -17.95 13.46
CA VAL A 76 0.15 -18.17 13.87
C VAL A 76 -0.81 -17.13 13.27
N ASN A 77 -0.29 -16.08 12.65
CA ASN A 77 -1.07 -14.97 12.13
C ASN A 77 -1.34 -15.13 10.62
N HIS A 78 -2.35 -14.43 10.16
CA HIS A 78 -2.61 -14.22 8.75
C HIS A 78 -1.90 -12.95 8.27
N LEU A 79 -1.35 -12.95 7.06
CA LEU A 79 -0.62 -11.83 6.47
C LEU A 79 -1.06 -11.61 5.02
N HIS A 80 -1.27 -10.36 4.63
CA HIS A 80 -1.45 -9.90 3.25
C HIS A 80 -2.45 -10.70 2.42
N GLY A 81 -3.59 -11.06 3.02
CA GLY A 81 -4.69 -11.73 2.32
C GLY A 81 -4.53 -13.24 2.14
N GLY A 82 -3.46 -13.86 2.69
CA GLY A 82 -3.31 -15.31 2.75
C GLY A 82 -2.20 -15.89 1.89
N ASN A 83 -2.28 -17.19 1.64
CA ASN A 83 -1.27 -17.94 0.86
C ASN A 83 -1.23 -17.47 -0.61
N LYS A 84 -2.39 -17.20 -1.17
CA LYS A 84 -2.56 -16.63 -2.51
C LYS A 84 -3.45 -15.40 -2.43
N GLY A 85 -2.94 -14.36 -1.75
CA GLY A 85 -3.60 -13.06 -1.66
C GLY A 85 -3.76 -12.38 -3.03
N TRP A 86 -4.41 -11.25 -3.05
CA TRP A 86 -4.79 -10.56 -4.30
C TRP A 86 -3.59 -10.13 -5.15
N GLY A 87 -2.44 -9.87 -4.55
CA GLY A 87 -1.19 -9.57 -5.25
C GLY A 87 -0.65 -10.72 -6.10
N LYS A 88 -1.07 -11.97 -5.83
CA LYS A 88 -0.67 -13.17 -6.56
C LYS A 88 -1.72 -13.65 -7.58
N ARG A 89 -2.75 -12.83 -7.84
CA ARG A 89 -3.84 -13.18 -8.76
C ARG A 89 -3.77 -12.35 -10.02
N GLU A 90 -4.28 -12.93 -11.11
CA GLU A 90 -4.54 -12.20 -12.33
C GLU A 90 -5.81 -11.38 -12.18
N TRP A 91 -5.71 -10.07 -12.37
CA TRP A 91 -6.83 -9.16 -12.40
C TRP A 91 -7.33 -8.99 -13.84
N ASN A 92 -8.60 -8.74 -13.99
CA ASN A 92 -9.17 -8.41 -15.28
C ASN A 92 -8.82 -6.93 -15.61
N GLY A 93 -8.02 -6.72 -16.64
CA GLY A 93 -7.51 -5.40 -17.04
C GLY A 93 -6.09 -5.49 -17.62
N PRO A 94 -5.43 -4.33 -17.90
CA PRO A 94 -5.94 -2.96 -17.75
C PRO A 94 -7.05 -2.63 -18.76
N LYS A 95 -8.12 -2.02 -18.29
CA LYS A 95 -9.19 -1.50 -19.13
C LYS A 95 -9.12 0.03 -19.14
N PRO A 96 -8.84 0.70 -20.27
CA PRO A 96 -8.90 2.15 -20.36
C PRO A 96 -10.30 2.69 -20.03
N VAL A 97 -10.36 3.73 -19.20
CA VAL A 97 -11.62 4.36 -18.74
C VAL A 97 -11.63 5.87 -18.98
N GLY A 98 -10.76 6.36 -19.86
CA GLY A 98 -10.66 7.75 -20.28
C GLY A 98 -9.85 8.61 -19.30
N VAL A 99 -10.04 9.92 -19.43
CA VAL A 99 -9.37 10.93 -18.61
C VAL A 99 -10.22 11.21 -17.37
N ARG A 100 -9.56 11.23 -16.20
CA ARG A 100 -10.20 11.49 -14.91
C ARG A 100 -9.38 12.50 -14.09
N SER A 101 -10.06 13.26 -13.25
CA SER A 101 -9.40 14.01 -12.17
C SER A 101 -9.11 13.09 -11.00
N ILE A 102 -8.14 13.48 -10.18
CA ILE A 102 -7.88 12.87 -8.87
C ILE A 102 -8.37 13.85 -7.82
N PRO A 103 -9.47 13.58 -7.08
CA PRO A 103 -9.96 14.48 -6.05
C PRO A 103 -8.87 14.81 -5.01
N GLY A 104 -8.70 16.10 -4.70
CA GLY A 104 -7.62 16.59 -3.84
C GLY A 104 -6.29 16.83 -4.57
N VAL A 105 -6.26 16.68 -5.92
CA VAL A 105 -5.09 16.99 -6.76
C VAL A 105 -5.49 18.04 -7.78
N ASP A 106 -5.16 19.30 -7.50
CA ASP A 106 -5.47 20.40 -8.40
C ASP A 106 -4.42 20.53 -9.51
N GLY A 107 -4.86 21.02 -10.71
CA GLY A 107 -3.96 21.29 -11.82
C GLY A 107 -3.30 20.04 -12.44
N LEU A 108 -3.95 18.88 -12.34
CA LEU A 108 -3.51 17.67 -13.02
C LEU A 108 -3.70 17.83 -14.53
N GLU A 109 -2.62 17.70 -15.29
CA GLU A 109 -2.60 17.57 -16.74
C GLU A 109 -2.50 16.08 -17.12
N GLY A 110 -3.19 15.63 -18.18
CA GLY A 110 -3.32 14.22 -18.52
C GLY A 110 -4.51 13.59 -17.80
N GLY A 111 -4.27 12.65 -16.91
CA GLY A 111 -5.32 11.95 -16.15
C GLY A 111 -5.81 10.70 -16.86
N GLU A 112 -5.05 10.15 -17.81
CA GLU A 112 -5.33 8.87 -18.43
C GLU A 112 -5.49 7.80 -17.35
N SER A 113 -6.61 7.08 -17.44
CA SER A 113 -6.99 6.15 -16.38
C SER A 113 -7.24 4.75 -16.93
N VAL A 114 -6.79 3.78 -16.15
CA VAL A 114 -7.04 2.36 -16.40
C VAL A 114 -7.63 1.71 -15.16
N GLN A 115 -8.50 0.70 -15.38
CA GLN A 115 -9.10 -0.09 -14.32
C GLN A 115 -8.66 -1.54 -14.37
N PHE A 116 -8.50 -2.09 -13.17
CA PHE A 116 -8.39 -3.52 -12.94
C PHE A 116 -9.54 -3.96 -12.03
N SER A 117 -10.08 -5.16 -12.26
CA SER A 117 -11.12 -5.73 -11.40
C SER A 117 -10.81 -7.14 -11.00
N LEU A 118 -11.23 -7.52 -9.79
CA LEU A 118 -11.09 -8.86 -9.23
C LEU A 118 -12.36 -9.26 -8.51
N LEU A 119 -12.86 -10.46 -8.80
CA LEU A 119 -13.86 -11.14 -7.98
C LEU A 119 -13.14 -12.11 -7.04
N SER A 120 -13.32 -11.94 -5.73
CA SER A 120 -12.84 -12.85 -4.69
C SER A 120 -14.06 -13.54 -4.09
N GLU A 121 -14.17 -14.85 -4.30
CA GLU A 121 -15.35 -15.65 -3.96
C GLU A 121 -15.52 -15.85 -2.45
N ASP A 122 -16.73 -16.25 -2.04
CA ASP A 122 -17.02 -16.65 -0.67
C ASP A 122 -16.15 -17.83 -0.23
N GLY A 123 -15.51 -17.70 0.94
CA GLY A 123 -14.58 -18.69 1.48
C GLY A 123 -13.16 -18.59 0.96
N ASP A 124 -12.87 -17.67 0.04
CA ASP A 124 -11.52 -17.42 -0.47
C ASP A 124 -10.56 -17.03 0.66
N GLU A 125 -9.43 -17.77 0.84
CA GLU A 125 -8.48 -17.69 1.95
C GLU A 125 -9.13 -17.72 3.36
N GLY A 126 -10.40 -18.16 3.44
CA GLY A 126 -11.21 -18.25 4.66
C GLY A 126 -12.13 -17.04 4.91
N TYR A 127 -12.10 -16.03 4.05
CA TYR A 127 -12.95 -14.84 4.21
C TYR A 127 -14.40 -15.10 3.82
N PRO A 128 -15.40 -14.64 4.62
CA PRO A 128 -16.81 -14.78 4.25
C PRO A 128 -17.20 -13.79 3.14
N GLY A 129 -18.09 -14.23 2.29
CA GLY A 129 -18.71 -13.43 1.25
C GLY A 129 -17.86 -13.21 0.00
N SER A 130 -18.54 -13.13 -1.13
CA SER A 130 -17.92 -12.76 -2.41
C SER A 130 -17.83 -11.26 -2.53
N VAL A 131 -16.64 -10.73 -2.86
CA VAL A 131 -16.43 -9.30 -3.08
C VAL A 131 -15.93 -9.02 -4.49
N GLU A 132 -16.44 -7.96 -5.09
CA GLU A 132 -15.91 -7.37 -6.31
C GLU A 132 -15.08 -6.13 -5.94
N THR A 133 -13.83 -6.09 -6.41
CA THR A 133 -12.93 -4.96 -6.20
C THR A 133 -12.53 -4.36 -7.54
N ILE A 134 -12.58 -3.04 -7.61
CA ILE A 134 -12.10 -2.25 -8.75
C ILE A 134 -10.98 -1.35 -8.25
N ILE A 135 -9.86 -1.34 -8.98
CA ILE A 135 -8.77 -0.40 -8.80
C ILE A 135 -8.74 0.51 -10.01
N THR A 136 -8.72 1.82 -9.79
CA THR A 136 -8.51 2.79 -10.86
C THR A 136 -7.15 3.47 -10.66
N TYR A 137 -6.25 3.28 -11.59
CA TYR A 137 -5.02 4.05 -11.70
C TYR A 137 -5.26 5.25 -12.62
N THR A 138 -4.94 6.45 -12.14
CA THR A 138 -5.02 7.70 -12.89
C THR A 138 -3.66 8.35 -12.92
N ALA A 139 -3.06 8.47 -14.10
CA ALA A 139 -1.72 9.00 -14.30
C ALA A 139 -1.77 10.40 -14.94
N GLY A 140 -0.94 11.31 -14.47
CA GLY A 140 -0.83 12.65 -15.04
C GLY A 140 0.40 13.39 -14.52
N VAL A 141 0.46 14.67 -14.85
CA VAL A 141 1.54 15.57 -14.46
C VAL A 141 0.95 16.81 -13.79
N GLN A 142 1.56 17.27 -12.71
CA GLN A 142 1.32 18.60 -12.13
C GLN A 142 2.51 19.52 -12.42
N LYS A 143 2.23 20.78 -12.68
CA LYS A 143 3.27 21.83 -12.73
C LYS A 143 3.29 22.60 -11.43
N GLN A 144 4.34 22.40 -10.64
CA GLN A 144 4.53 23.07 -9.36
C GLN A 144 5.87 23.83 -9.35
N ASN A 145 5.83 25.15 -9.15
CA ASN A 145 7.03 25.99 -9.08
C ASN A 145 7.99 25.80 -10.28
N GLY A 146 7.43 25.61 -11.49
CA GLY A 146 8.20 25.40 -12.70
C GLY A 146 8.78 23.98 -12.87
N LYS A 147 8.48 23.05 -11.97
CA LYS A 147 8.86 21.63 -12.05
C LYS A 147 7.71 20.79 -12.53
N GLU A 148 8.01 19.75 -13.30
CA GLU A 148 7.04 18.69 -13.63
C GLU A 148 7.06 17.61 -12.56
N VAL A 149 5.88 17.33 -12.02
CA VAL A 149 5.65 16.31 -10.99
C VAL A 149 4.80 15.21 -11.59
N ASN A 150 5.35 14.03 -11.75
CA ASN A 150 4.59 12.84 -12.16
C ASN A 150 3.64 12.43 -11.02
N VAL A 151 2.38 12.26 -11.33
CA VAL A 151 1.32 11.94 -10.36
C VAL A 151 0.63 10.65 -10.73
N LEU A 152 0.49 9.75 -9.77
CA LEU A 152 -0.32 8.55 -9.86
C LEU A 152 -1.36 8.53 -8.74
N GLY A 153 -2.63 8.60 -9.09
CA GLY A 153 -3.76 8.32 -8.19
C GLY A 153 -4.13 6.85 -8.25
N ILE A 154 -4.41 6.26 -7.11
CA ILE A 154 -4.89 4.90 -6.92
C ILE A 154 -6.20 4.98 -6.16
N ASP A 155 -7.31 4.67 -6.80
CA ASP A 155 -8.63 4.57 -6.16
C ASP A 155 -9.02 3.11 -6.02
N TYR A 156 -9.31 2.69 -4.79
CA TYR A 156 -9.89 1.39 -4.47
C TYR A 156 -11.39 1.51 -4.27
N GLU A 157 -12.14 0.56 -4.81
CA GLU A 157 -13.56 0.38 -4.53
C GLU A 157 -13.85 -1.11 -4.37
N THR A 158 -14.46 -1.51 -3.23
CA THR A 158 -14.84 -2.90 -2.99
C THR A 158 -16.28 -2.98 -2.52
N LYS A 159 -17.04 -3.92 -3.08
CA LYS A 159 -18.43 -4.22 -2.73
C LYS A 159 -18.62 -5.68 -2.38
N LEU A 160 -19.43 -5.94 -1.36
CA LEU A 160 -19.89 -7.30 -1.04
C LEU A 160 -21.04 -7.66 -1.97
N VAL A 161 -20.79 -8.63 -2.87
CA VAL A 161 -21.74 -9.01 -3.94
C VAL A 161 -22.49 -10.31 -3.71
N GLY A 162 -22.07 -11.12 -2.72
CA GLY A 162 -22.74 -12.39 -2.41
C GLY A 162 -22.17 -13.11 -1.18
N GLY A 163 -22.72 -14.27 -0.87
CA GLY A 163 -22.21 -15.26 0.09
C GLY A 163 -22.44 -14.94 1.58
N ALA A 164 -22.39 -13.69 1.99
CA ALA A 164 -22.53 -13.25 3.39
C ALA A 164 -23.19 -11.88 3.49
N ASP A 165 -23.54 -11.44 4.69
CA ASP A 165 -24.05 -10.09 4.96
C ASP A 165 -22.94 -9.11 5.38
N GLU A 166 -21.84 -9.65 5.93
CA GLU A 166 -20.66 -8.89 6.35
C GLU A 166 -19.40 -9.61 5.93
N THR A 167 -18.36 -8.86 5.54
CA THR A 167 -17.00 -9.35 5.32
C THR A 167 -15.98 -8.34 5.86
N ALA A 168 -14.70 -8.68 5.75
CA ALA A 168 -13.60 -7.81 6.16
C ALA A 168 -12.75 -7.39 4.98
N VAL A 169 -12.41 -6.08 4.89
CA VAL A 169 -11.60 -5.50 3.82
C VAL A 169 -10.64 -4.45 4.38
N ASN A 170 -9.41 -4.48 3.93
CA ASN A 170 -8.39 -3.45 4.15
C ASN A 170 -7.34 -3.56 3.05
N LEU A 171 -7.26 -2.62 2.15
CA LEU A 171 -6.40 -2.69 0.97
C LEU A 171 -5.22 -1.74 1.08
N THR A 172 -4.13 -2.07 0.39
CA THR A 172 -2.99 -1.17 0.18
C THR A 172 -2.24 -1.52 -1.10
N ASN A 173 -1.30 -0.66 -1.51
CA ASN A 173 -0.28 -0.97 -2.51
C ASN A 173 1.06 -1.17 -1.80
N HIS A 174 1.78 -2.22 -2.18
CA HIS A 174 3.05 -2.63 -1.56
C HIS A 174 4.25 -2.29 -2.45
N SER A 175 4.27 -1.07 -3.00
CA SER A 175 5.45 -0.60 -3.75
C SER A 175 6.63 -0.37 -2.81
N TYR A 176 7.80 -0.84 -3.25
CA TYR A 176 9.07 -0.53 -2.61
C TYR A 176 9.78 0.56 -3.38
N PHE A 177 10.04 1.67 -2.74
CA PHE A 177 10.67 2.84 -3.35
C PHE A 177 12.18 2.84 -3.10
N ASN A 178 12.94 3.22 -4.14
CA ASN A 178 14.35 3.52 -4.07
C ASN A 178 14.65 4.73 -4.96
N LEU A 179 14.98 5.84 -4.32
CA LEU A 179 15.22 7.13 -4.99
C LEU A 179 16.67 7.31 -5.43
N THR A 180 17.56 6.40 -5.01
CA THR A 180 19.01 6.56 -5.20
C THR A 180 19.46 6.20 -6.62
N GLY A 181 18.72 5.33 -7.32
CA GLY A 181 19.17 4.66 -8.53
C GLY A 181 20.27 3.61 -8.28
N GLY A 182 20.66 3.42 -7.04
CA GLY A 182 21.67 2.46 -6.56
C GLY A 182 21.06 1.24 -5.85
N PRO A 183 21.89 0.41 -5.21
CA PRO A 183 21.44 -0.86 -4.63
C PRO A 183 20.67 -0.74 -3.34
N THR A 184 20.77 0.37 -2.62
CA THR A 184 20.14 0.58 -1.30
C THR A 184 19.48 1.93 -1.20
N ILE A 185 18.68 2.12 -0.15
CA ILE A 185 18.00 3.37 0.19
C ILE A 185 18.86 4.33 1.03
N GLU A 186 20.11 3.99 1.28
CA GLU A 186 21.04 4.79 2.09
C GLU A 186 21.14 6.23 1.55
N GLY A 187 21.19 7.18 2.47
CA GLY A 187 21.25 8.62 2.15
C GLY A 187 19.91 9.26 1.86
N THR A 188 18.81 8.48 1.74
CA THR A 188 17.48 9.04 1.53
C THR A 188 16.98 9.71 2.81
N GLU A 189 16.57 10.97 2.68
CA GLU A 189 15.92 11.75 3.73
C GLU A 189 14.42 11.47 3.74
N ILE A 190 13.87 11.17 4.91
CA ILE A 190 12.44 10.84 5.11
C ILE A 190 11.83 11.82 6.10
N THR A 191 10.64 12.30 5.79
CA THR A 191 9.77 13.01 6.74
C THR A 191 8.45 12.24 6.84
N LEU A 192 8.12 11.73 8.03
CA LEU A 192 6.82 11.12 8.33
C LEU A 192 5.87 12.20 8.85
N ALA A 193 4.59 12.15 8.47
CA ALA A 193 3.58 13.11 8.94
C ALA A 193 3.37 13.09 10.46
N THR A 194 3.65 11.95 11.08
CA THR A 194 3.36 11.70 12.50
C THR A 194 4.45 10.84 13.12
N ASP A 195 4.60 10.91 14.43
CA ASP A 195 5.34 9.96 15.26
C ASP A 195 4.43 9.07 16.10
N LYS A 196 3.12 9.12 15.88
CA LYS A 196 2.18 8.20 16.50
C LYS A 196 2.15 6.88 15.74
N TYR A 197 2.31 5.77 16.44
CA TYR A 197 2.31 4.43 15.84
C TYR A 197 1.55 3.44 16.70
N LEU A 198 1.20 2.29 16.13
CA LEU A 198 0.62 1.17 16.86
C LEU A 198 1.76 0.27 17.38
N PRO A 199 2.01 0.22 18.69
CA PRO A 199 3.00 -0.69 19.26
C PRO A 199 2.56 -2.14 19.05
N VAL A 200 3.49 -3.02 18.69
CA VAL A 200 3.19 -4.41 18.35
C VAL A 200 3.92 -5.40 19.27
N ASP A 201 3.37 -6.61 19.37
CA ASP A 201 4.03 -7.77 19.96
C ASP A 201 5.06 -8.40 18.98
N ASP A 202 5.74 -9.46 19.40
CA ASP A 202 6.73 -10.18 18.59
C ASP A 202 6.12 -10.80 17.31
N GLY A 203 4.81 -10.96 17.27
CA GLY A 203 4.05 -11.42 16.09
C GLY A 203 3.63 -10.30 15.14
N GLY A 204 3.95 -9.05 15.46
CA GLY A 204 3.56 -7.87 14.68
C GLY A 204 2.09 -7.49 14.83
N ILE A 205 1.44 -7.89 15.92
CA ILE A 205 0.04 -7.57 16.24
C ILE A 205 0.00 -6.39 17.20
N PRO A 206 -0.82 -5.36 16.94
CA PRO A 206 -0.97 -4.22 17.86
C PRO A 206 -1.37 -4.64 19.28
N THR A 207 -0.67 -4.07 20.27
CA THR A 207 -0.90 -4.31 21.69
C THR A 207 -1.68 -3.18 22.36
N GLY A 208 -1.93 -2.09 21.65
CA GLY A 208 -2.67 -0.93 22.13
C GLY A 208 -2.90 0.11 21.04
N GLY A 209 -3.54 1.21 21.45
CA GLY A 209 -3.78 2.37 20.58
C GLY A 209 -2.52 3.19 20.30
N PRO A 210 -2.65 4.27 19.48
CA PRO A 210 -1.49 5.04 19.05
C PRO A 210 -0.69 5.63 20.23
N THR A 211 0.63 5.50 20.15
CA THR A 211 1.59 6.08 21.12
C THR A 211 2.78 6.67 20.39
N ALA A 212 3.63 7.44 21.08
CA ALA A 212 4.82 8.02 20.48
C ALA A 212 5.85 6.93 20.11
N PHE A 213 6.34 6.96 18.89
CA PHE A 213 7.29 5.98 18.36
C PHE A 213 8.66 6.03 19.05
N GLY A 214 9.13 7.22 19.37
CA GLY A 214 10.47 7.39 19.93
C GLY A 214 11.57 7.14 18.89
N LYS A 215 12.63 6.44 19.27
CA LYS A 215 13.80 6.13 18.41
C LYS A 215 14.39 7.37 17.70
N GLY A 216 14.22 8.58 18.27
CA GLY A 216 14.72 9.83 17.69
C GLY A 216 13.91 10.36 16.48
N ILE A 217 12.81 9.70 16.12
CA ILE A 217 11.93 10.10 15.02
C ILE A 217 10.78 10.94 15.57
N THR A 218 10.55 12.09 14.95
CA THR A 218 9.49 13.03 15.32
C THR A 218 8.69 13.39 14.07
N GLY A 219 7.36 13.39 14.16
CA GLY A 219 6.49 13.78 13.08
C GLY A 219 6.82 15.18 12.54
N GLY A 220 6.83 15.32 11.22
CA GLY A 220 7.16 16.56 10.52
C GLY A 220 8.64 16.93 10.50
N LYS A 221 9.55 16.09 11.04
CA LYS A 221 11.00 16.32 10.99
C LYS A 221 11.68 15.27 10.13
N ALA A 222 12.60 15.73 9.29
CA ALA A 222 13.38 14.85 8.44
C ALA A 222 14.40 14.05 9.27
N PHE A 223 14.62 12.78 8.85
CA PHE A 223 15.71 11.92 9.29
C PHE A 223 16.27 11.20 8.07
N THR A 224 17.51 10.71 8.16
CA THR A 224 18.20 10.06 7.04
C THR A 224 18.23 8.55 7.25
N LEU A 225 17.91 7.79 6.20
CA LEU A 225 18.11 6.35 6.17
C LEU A 225 19.59 6.03 5.98
N GLY A 226 20.21 5.38 6.97
CA GLY A 226 21.59 4.90 6.89
C GLY A 226 21.68 3.50 6.26
N ALA A 227 22.87 2.95 6.27
CA ALA A 227 23.13 1.58 5.75
C ALA A 227 22.37 0.49 6.53
N GLU A 228 22.19 0.66 7.85
CA GLU A 228 21.54 -0.31 8.73
C GLU A 228 20.33 0.29 9.48
N GLU A 229 20.43 1.53 9.92
CA GLU A 229 19.45 2.20 10.79
C GLU A 229 18.91 3.50 10.16
N PRO A 230 17.72 3.97 10.59
CA PRO A 230 16.77 3.27 11.46
C PRO A 230 16.16 2.06 10.77
N ASP A 231 15.98 0.95 11.52
CA ASP A 231 15.23 -0.23 11.08
C ASP A 231 13.79 -0.07 11.57
N ILE A 232 12.86 0.13 10.60
CA ILE A 232 11.46 0.45 10.85
C ILE A 232 10.59 -0.57 10.09
N ASP A 233 9.59 -1.12 10.77
CA ASP A 233 8.51 -1.93 10.20
C ASP A 233 7.26 -1.71 11.08
N ASP A 234 6.73 -0.47 11.03
CA ASP A 234 5.73 -0.01 11.99
C ASP A 234 4.56 0.72 11.31
N CYS A 235 3.36 0.57 11.89
CA CYS A 235 2.15 1.23 11.43
C CYS A 235 2.01 2.61 12.11
N PHE A 236 2.20 3.68 11.34
CA PHE A 236 2.04 5.06 11.80
C PHE A 236 0.60 5.53 11.61
N VAL A 237 0.11 6.35 12.54
CA VAL A 237 -1.29 6.79 12.63
C VAL A 237 -1.39 8.29 12.44
N VAL A 238 -2.15 8.74 11.43
CA VAL A 238 -2.43 10.16 11.16
C VAL A 238 -3.82 10.57 11.59
N ASN A 239 -4.75 9.63 11.78
CA ASN A 239 -6.08 9.87 12.32
C ASN A 239 -6.34 8.96 13.52
N GLU A 240 -6.20 9.51 14.74
CA GLU A 240 -6.38 8.78 16.00
C GLU A 240 -7.86 8.54 16.36
N ALA A 241 -8.81 9.17 15.66
CA ALA A 241 -10.24 8.97 15.84
C ALA A 241 -10.73 7.71 15.11
N ALA A 242 -10.20 6.55 15.47
CA ALA A 242 -10.39 5.28 14.79
C ALA A 242 -11.86 4.93 14.49
N GLY A 243 -12.74 5.13 15.46
CA GLY A 243 -14.20 4.85 15.32
C GLY A 243 -14.95 5.83 14.42
N ALA A 244 -14.35 6.96 14.05
CA ALA A 244 -14.93 7.97 13.16
C ALA A 244 -14.43 7.86 11.71
N VAL A 245 -13.50 6.94 11.43
CA VAL A 245 -13.00 6.71 10.05
C VAL A 245 -14.13 6.06 9.22
N PRO A 246 -14.59 6.71 8.13
CA PRO A 246 -15.61 6.11 7.29
C PRO A 246 -15.07 4.88 6.54
N LEU A 247 -15.95 3.97 6.16
CA LEU A 247 -15.58 2.79 5.37
C LEU A 247 -15.10 3.18 3.97
N ASP A 248 -15.74 4.18 3.37
CA ASP A 248 -15.27 4.83 2.14
C ASP A 248 -14.62 6.17 2.48
N THR A 249 -13.29 6.23 2.39
CA THR A 249 -12.52 7.44 2.70
C THR A 249 -12.24 8.29 1.48
N ARG A 250 -12.68 7.90 0.27
CA ARG A 250 -12.32 8.62 -0.98
C ARG A 250 -12.72 10.09 -1.00
N ASP A 251 -13.77 10.45 -0.24
CA ASP A 251 -14.22 11.84 -0.08
C ASP A 251 -13.52 12.57 1.09
N SER A 252 -12.69 11.87 1.85
CA SER A 252 -11.89 12.49 2.91
C SER A 252 -10.73 13.30 2.31
N PRO A 253 -10.23 14.34 3.01
CA PRO A 253 -9.06 15.08 2.56
C PRO A 253 -7.83 14.19 2.40
N LEU A 254 -7.05 14.44 1.33
CA LEU A 254 -5.72 13.84 1.18
C LEU A 254 -4.79 14.40 2.25
N THR A 255 -4.12 13.50 2.98
CA THR A 255 -3.06 13.83 3.93
C THR A 255 -1.73 13.35 3.37
N THR A 256 -0.72 14.21 3.28
CA THR A 256 0.65 13.80 2.98
C THR A 256 1.15 12.96 4.15
N LEU A 257 1.51 11.70 3.90
CA LEU A 257 1.95 10.74 4.91
C LEU A 257 3.47 10.69 5.03
N VAL A 258 4.14 10.68 3.87
CA VAL A 258 5.59 10.59 3.76
C VAL A 258 6.09 11.51 2.66
N GLN A 259 7.15 12.23 2.96
CA GLN A 259 7.99 12.90 1.98
C GLN A 259 9.38 12.28 2.02
N ALA A 260 9.93 11.95 0.86
CA ALA A 260 11.27 11.38 0.71
C ALA A 260 12.07 12.18 -0.32
N TYR A 261 13.36 12.35 -0.05
CA TYR A 261 14.31 13.05 -0.92
C TYR A 261 15.67 12.38 -0.87
N HIS A 262 16.30 12.21 -2.02
CA HIS A 262 17.68 11.73 -2.06
C HIS A 262 18.62 12.80 -2.65
N PRO A 263 19.61 13.30 -1.87
CA PRO A 263 20.43 14.46 -2.23
C PRO A 263 21.28 14.29 -3.49
N GLU A 264 21.79 13.09 -3.76
CA GLU A 264 22.66 12.85 -4.92
C GLU A 264 21.87 12.72 -6.22
N SER A 265 20.78 11.91 -6.23
CA SER A 265 19.93 11.74 -7.42
C SER A 265 19.04 12.97 -7.68
N LYS A 266 18.80 13.80 -6.65
CA LYS A 266 17.86 14.93 -6.67
C LYS A 266 16.40 14.49 -6.88
N VAL A 267 16.08 13.24 -6.58
CA VAL A 267 14.74 12.68 -6.72
C VAL A 267 13.95 12.87 -5.44
N HIS A 268 12.71 13.27 -5.61
CA HIS A 268 11.71 13.42 -4.54
C HIS A 268 10.57 12.43 -4.74
N LEU A 269 9.99 11.98 -3.66
CA LEU A 269 8.74 11.24 -3.60
C LEU A 269 7.85 11.83 -2.51
N GLU A 270 6.58 12.02 -2.81
CA GLU A 270 5.53 12.27 -1.83
C GLU A 270 4.46 11.19 -1.92
N VAL A 271 4.07 10.66 -0.77
CA VAL A 271 2.94 9.73 -0.64
C VAL A 271 1.86 10.40 0.19
N ALA A 272 0.69 10.58 -0.40
CA ALA A 272 -0.50 11.10 0.26
C ALA A 272 -1.64 10.09 0.20
N SER A 273 -2.54 10.11 1.17
CA SER A 273 -3.69 9.21 1.18
C SER A 273 -4.87 9.77 1.97
N THR A 274 -6.04 9.17 1.76
CA THR A 274 -7.25 9.37 2.57
C THR A 274 -7.34 8.38 3.73
N GLU A 275 -6.38 7.46 3.85
CA GLU A 275 -6.32 6.42 4.88
C GLU A 275 -5.89 6.96 6.25
N PRO A 276 -6.37 6.37 7.35
CA PRO A 276 -6.07 6.82 8.71
C PRO A 276 -4.65 6.49 9.20
N ALA A 277 -3.98 5.55 8.54
CA ALA A 277 -2.67 5.05 8.93
C ALA A 277 -1.87 4.60 7.71
N PHE A 278 -0.60 4.29 7.93
CA PHE A 278 0.28 3.70 6.92
C PHE A 278 1.39 2.87 7.58
N GLN A 279 1.72 1.74 6.99
CA GLN A 279 2.96 1.04 7.32
C GLN A 279 4.13 1.78 6.69
N PHE A 280 5.21 1.99 7.44
CA PHE A 280 6.49 2.42 6.93
C PHE A 280 7.51 1.31 7.19
N TYR A 281 8.10 0.77 6.11
CA TYR A 281 8.98 -0.39 6.20
C TYR A 281 10.29 -0.15 5.43
N THR A 282 11.42 -0.34 6.09
CA THR A 282 12.76 -0.06 5.54
C THR A 282 13.42 -1.23 4.83
N GLY A 283 12.66 -2.28 4.49
CA GLY A 283 13.10 -3.35 3.59
C GLY A 283 14.08 -4.36 4.17
N LYS A 284 14.03 -4.63 5.48
CA LYS A 284 14.93 -5.57 6.19
C LYS A 284 14.94 -6.98 5.62
N TYR A 285 13.78 -7.47 5.19
CA TYR A 285 13.61 -8.87 4.78
C TYR A 285 13.62 -9.06 3.26
N ILE A 286 14.04 -8.05 2.48
CA ILE A 286 14.20 -8.22 1.03
C ILE A 286 15.39 -9.17 0.80
N ASP A 287 15.13 -10.24 0.04
CA ASP A 287 16.14 -11.22 -0.39
C ASP A 287 15.73 -11.76 -1.77
N VAL A 288 16.18 -11.10 -2.81
CA VAL A 288 15.86 -11.44 -4.21
C VAL A 288 17.16 -11.65 -4.95
N PRO A 289 17.37 -12.84 -5.57
CA PRO A 289 18.58 -13.12 -6.32
C PRO A 289 18.73 -12.24 -7.56
N ALA A 290 19.90 -12.22 -8.14
CA ALA A 290 20.13 -11.60 -9.46
C ALA A 290 19.36 -12.38 -10.52
N VAL A 291 18.35 -11.75 -11.15
CA VAL A 291 17.48 -12.38 -12.16
C VAL A 291 17.02 -11.36 -13.20
N GLY A 292 16.70 -11.81 -14.39
CA GLY A 292 16.11 -10.97 -15.44
C GLY A 292 17.02 -9.82 -15.89
N GLY A 293 18.32 -9.94 -15.76
CA GLY A 293 19.29 -8.88 -16.03
C GLY A 293 19.41 -7.81 -14.92
N LEU A 294 18.66 -7.97 -13.82
CA LEU A 294 18.75 -7.11 -12.65
C LEU A 294 19.72 -7.69 -11.60
N PRO A 295 20.44 -6.83 -10.85
CA PRO A 295 21.28 -7.27 -9.75
C PRO A 295 20.43 -7.87 -8.62
N ALA A 296 21.09 -8.60 -7.72
CA ALA A 296 20.46 -9.05 -6.48
C ALA A 296 19.98 -7.85 -5.66
N ARG A 297 18.81 -7.99 -5.03
CA ARG A 297 18.22 -6.99 -4.14
C ARG A 297 18.09 -7.58 -2.76
N GLY A 298 18.91 -7.09 -1.87
CA GLY A 298 18.97 -7.52 -0.47
C GLY A 298 18.30 -6.51 0.45
N LYS A 299 18.57 -6.69 1.73
CA LYS A 299 18.14 -5.77 2.80
C LYS A 299 18.34 -4.31 2.40
N ARG A 300 17.32 -3.49 2.65
CA ARG A 300 17.32 -2.04 2.38
C ARG A 300 17.50 -1.65 0.90
N SER A 301 17.15 -2.53 -0.04
CA SER A 301 17.11 -2.14 -1.46
C SER A 301 15.88 -1.31 -1.83
N GLY A 302 14.91 -1.17 -0.94
CA GLY A 302 13.72 -0.34 -1.08
C GLY A 302 13.04 -0.12 0.26
N PHE A 303 12.22 0.92 0.38
CA PHE A 303 11.32 1.17 1.51
C PHE A 303 9.86 1.19 1.06
N CYS A 304 8.94 0.78 1.92
CA CYS A 304 7.50 0.82 1.65
C CYS A 304 6.81 1.94 2.39
N VAL A 305 5.78 2.48 1.76
CA VAL A 305 4.73 3.29 2.38
C VAL A 305 3.41 2.68 1.98
N GLU A 306 2.71 2.06 2.92
CA GLU A 306 1.50 1.28 2.67
C GLU A 306 0.31 1.92 3.41
N PRO A 307 -0.35 2.94 2.82
CA PRO A 307 -1.53 3.55 3.43
C PRO A 307 -2.65 2.51 3.59
N SER A 308 -3.24 2.42 4.77
CA SER A 308 -4.26 1.40 5.08
C SER A 308 -5.04 1.72 6.35
N ARG A 309 -6.01 0.87 6.68
CA ARG A 309 -6.65 0.84 8.00
C ARG A 309 -5.67 0.34 9.04
N TYR A 310 -6.00 0.50 10.31
CA TYR A 310 -5.20 -0.01 11.42
C TYR A 310 -4.99 -1.52 11.31
N VAL A 311 -3.79 -1.98 11.64
CA VAL A 311 -3.45 -3.41 11.64
C VAL A 311 -4.37 -4.16 12.60
N ASN A 312 -4.92 -5.30 12.17
CA ASN A 312 -5.85 -6.14 12.95
C ASN A 312 -7.15 -5.42 13.39
N ALA A 313 -7.53 -4.33 12.72
CA ALA A 313 -8.71 -3.54 13.09
C ALA A 313 -9.98 -4.38 13.20
N ILE A 314 -10.13 -5.40 12.36
CA ILE A 314 -11.30 -6.29 12.34
C ILE A 314 -11.58 -6.98 13.70
N ASN A 315 -10.56 -7.19 14.53
CA ASN A 315 -10.65 -7.87 15.83
C ASN A 315 -10.53 -6.91 17.03
N VAL A 316 -10.56 -5.59 16.81
CA VAL A 316 -10.51 -4.58 17.87
C VAL A 316 -11.81 -3.78 17.81
N ASP A 317 -12.63 -3.85 18.85
CA ASP A 317 -14.01 -3.28 18.84
C ASP A 317 -14.03 -1.79 18.49
N GLU A 318 -13.09 -1.00 18.99
CA GLU A 318 -12.98 0.43 18.72
C GLU A 318 -12.53 0.74 17.28
N TRP A 319 -11.93 -0.21 16.56
CA TRP A 319 -11.35 -0.02 15.22
C TRP A 319 -12.10 -0.75 14.11
N ARG A 320 -12.92 -1.75 14.47
CA ARG A 320 -13.48 -2.69 13.50
C ARG A 320 -14.39 -2.06 12.46
N SER A 321 -15.02 -0.92 12.75
CA SER A 321 -15.82 -0.16 11.78
C SER A 321 -15.02 0.25 10.54
N GLN A 322 -13.71 0.37 10.65
CA GLN A 322 -12.81 0.68 9.53
C GLN A 322 -12.75 -0.42 8.47
N SER A 323 -13.00 -1.68 8.85
CA SER A 323 -12.73 -2.87 8.01
C SER A 323 -13.95 -3.76 7.77
N VAL A 324 -15.07 -3.54 8.45
CA VAL A 324 -16.29 -4.32 8.24
C VAL A 324 -17.07 -3.77 7.05
N LEU A 325 -17.12 -4.54 5.97
CA LEU A 325 -17.92 -4.23 4.78
C LEU A 325 -19.24 -5.00 4.85
N LYS A 326 -20.37 -4.29 4.87
CA LYS A 326 -21.71 -4.87 4.85
C LYS A 326 -22.29 -4.87 3.44
N ARG A 327 -23.29 -5.73 3.24
CA ARG A 327 -24.07 -5.73 2.00
C ARG A 327 -24.73 -4.36 1.79
N GLY A 328 -24.49 -3.77 0.63
CA GLY A 328 -24.99 -2.44 0.26
C GLY A 328 -24.03 -1.28 0.56
N ASP A 329 -23.02 -1.49 1.40
CA ASP A 329 -21.95 -0.53 1.64
C ASP A 329 -20.86 -0.64 0.58
N VAL A 330 -20.00 0.37 0.53
CA VAL A 330 -18.80 0.43 -0.30
C VAL A 330 -17.60 0.70 0.60
N TYR A 331 -16.57 -0.14 0.48
CA TYR A 331 -15.24 0.19 0.96
C TYR A 331 -14.52 1.01 -0.12
N GLY A 332 -13.89 2.11 0.28
CA GLY A 332 -13.11 2.93 -0.63
C GLY A 332 -11.90 3.58 0.04
N ALA A 333 -10.85 3.79 -0.75
CA ALA A 333 -9.64 4.48 -0.32
C ALA A 333 -8.94 5.12 -1.51
N ARG A 334 -8.15 6.19 -1.25
CA ARG A 334 -7.31 6.83 -2.27
C ARG A 334 -5.88 6.95 -1.77
N ILE A 335 -4.94 6.61 -2.66
CA ILE A 335 -3.50 6.86 -2.48
C ILE A 335 -3.05 7.73 -3.65
N VAL A 336 -2.17 8.69 -3.39
CA VAL A 336 -1.55 9.52 -4.43
C VAL A 336 -0.04 9.50 -4.24
N TYR A 337 0.66 9.08 -5.29
CA TYR A 337 2.10 9.17 -5.40
C TYR A 337 2.49 10.36 -6.28
N ARG A 338 3.45 11.16 -5.84
CA ARG A 338 4.06 12.25 -6.61
C ARG A 338 5.56 12.05 -6.64
N GLY A 339 6.13 12.04 -7.85
CA GLY A 339 7.57 11.91 -8.05
C GLY A 339 8.11 12.99 -8.96
N TRP A 340 9.22 13.63 -8.58
CA TRP A 340 9.87 14.68 -9.37
C TRP A 340 11.37 14.75 -9.08
N SER A 341 12.08 15.53 -9.89
CA SER A 341 13.49 15.85 -9.62
C SER A 341 13.74 17.35 -9.67
N GLU A 342 14.83 17.75 -9.03
CA GLU A 342 15.37 19.11 -9.13
C GLU A 342 16.07 19.33 -10.47
#